data_582f4ac52e3eea45833eb43d4191b521
#
_entry.id   582f4ac52e3eea45833eb43d4191b521
#
_cell.length_a   1.000
_cell.length_b   1.000
_cell.length_c   1.000
_cell.angle_alpha   90.00
_cell.angle_beta   90.00
_cell.angle_gamma   90.00
#
_symmetry.space_group_name_H-M   'P 1'
#
loop_
_entity.id
_entity.type
_entity.pdbx_description
1 polymer ?
#
loop_
_entity_poly.entity_id
_entity_poly.type
_entity_poly.pdbx_seq_one_letter_code
_entity_poly.pdbx_strand_id
1 'polypeptide(L)'
;FAALFQCLAASSGHSELVFLLAQHGRDTLAGAIVGISGKAANFLYGASANTKRSLMAPSLMHWAAMCHARDRGCTSYEMGAVSPSVNPSHRFYGLYRFKTGFGGRIEYRCGSWDYPLNQDAYREFSNGESLHKSRHDA
;
A
#
# COMPACT_ATOMS: atom_id res chain seq x y z
N PHE A 1 12.09 -5.71 5.26
CA PHE A 1 10.90 -6.15 6.03
C PHE A 1 11.26 -6.53 7.48
N ALA A 2 12.35 -7.28 7.73
CA ALA A 2 12.73 -7.69 9.09
C ALA A 2 12.83 -6.51 10.08
N ALA A 3 13.46 -5.41 9.68
CA ALA A 3 13.58 -4.21 10.51
C ALA A 3 12.20 -3.59 10.85
N LEU A 4 11.26 -3.58 9.89
CA LEU A 4 9.90 -3.09 10.12
C LEU A 4 9.17 -3.92 11.17
N PHE A 5 9.27 -5.25 11.08
CA PHE A 5 8.68 -6.16 12.07
C PHE A 5 9.32 -6.00 13.44
N GLN A 6 10.65 -5.83 13.51
CA GLN A 6 11.37 -5.60 14.77
C GLN A 6 10.96 -4.28 15.44
N CYS A 7 10.87 -3.18 14.66
CA CYS A 7 10.45 -1.88 15.20
C CYS A 7 9.02 -1.91 15.75
N LEU A 8 8.12 -2.64 15.09
CA LEU A 8 6.72 -2.71 15.52
C LEU A 8 6.50 -3.70 16.67
N ALA A 9 7.27 -4.78 16.73
CA ALA A 9 7.28 -5.66 17.89
C ALA A 9 7.82 -4.98 19.16
N ALA A 10 8.70 -3.98 19.00
CA ALA A 10 9.23 -3.17 20.11
C ALA A 10 8.30 -2.01 20.50
N SER A 11 7.30 -1.64 19.69
CA SER A 11 6.36 -0.58 20.01
C SER A 11 5.28 -1.12 20.94
N SER A 12 5.24 -0.61 22.17
CA SER A 12 4.32 -1.00 23.24
C SER A 12 2.85 -0.83 22.84
N GLY A 13 2.19 -1.92 22.49
CA GLY A 13 0.76 -2.12 22.69
C GLY A 13 -0.26 -1.40 21.81
N HIS A 14 0.10 -0.41 20.97
CA HIS A 14 -0.87 0.39 20.22
C HIS A 14 -0.78 0.22 18.69
N SER A 15 0.17 -0.56 18.21
CA SER A 15 0.35 -0.82 16.80
C SER A 15 0.51 -2.31 16.53
N GLU A 16 -0.12 -2.79 15.46
CA GLU A 16 -0.11 -4.20 15.05
C GLU A 16 0.24 -4.27 13.56
N LEU A 17 1.02 -5.29 13.18
CA LEU A 17 1.18 -5.71 11.79
C LEU A 17 0.42 -7.00 11.55
N VAL A 18 -0.43 -6.95 10.54
CA VAL A 18 -1.20 -8.10 10.07
C VAL A 18 -0.66 -8.56 8.73
N PHE A 19 -0.31 -9.82 8.63
CA PHE A 19 0.09 -10.45 7.37
C PHE A 19 -1.05 -11.34 6.89
N LEU A 20 -1.55 -11.04 5.71
CA LEU A 20 -2.68 -11.73 5.09
C LEU A 20 -2.22 -12.47 3.84
N LEU A 21 -2.69 -13.70 3.67
CA LEU A 21 -2.50 -14.51 2.47
C LEU A 21 -3.85 -15.00 1.96
N ALA A 22 -4.10 -14.79 0.67
CA ALA A 22 -5.21 -15.41 -0.04
C ALA A 22 -4.69 -16.64 -0.80
N GLN A 23 -5.26 -17.80 -0.48
CA GLN A 23 -4.83 -19.09 -1.02
C GLN A 23 -5.99 -19.81 -1.70
N HIS A 24 -5.68 -20.58 -2.74
CA HIS A 24 -6.62 -21.50 -3.37
C HIS A 24 -5.92 -22.86 -3.57
N GLY A 25 -6.33 -23.85 -2.78
CA GLY A 25 -5.61 -25.13 -2.68
C GLY A 25 -4.21 -24.90 -2.13
N ARG A 26 -3.19 -25.27 -2.91
CA ARG A 26 -1.77 -25.08 -2.53
C ARG A 26 -1.17 -23.77 -3.06
N ASP A 27 -1.91 -23.01 -3.85
CA ASP A 27 -1.41 -21.80 -4.49
C ASP A 27 -1.69 -20.57 -3.65
N THR A 28 -0.66 -19.81 -3.32
CA THR A 28 -0.79 -18.46 -2.75
C THR A 28 -1.00 -17.46 -3.90
N LEU A 29 -2.17 -16.83 -3.93
CA LEU A 29 -2.60 -15.98 -5.04
C LEU A 29 -2.45 -14.48 -4.75
N ALA A 30 -2.50 -14.09 -3.47
CA ALA A 30 -2.23 -12.71 -3.05
C ALA A 30 -1.72 -12.68 -1.61
N GLY A 31 -0.99 -11.62 -1.27
CA GLY A 31 -0.55 -11.35 0.09
C GLY A 31 -0.50 -9.87 0.38
N ALA A 32 -0.69 -9.50 1.62
CA ALA A 32 -0.61 -8.12 2.07
C ALA A 32 -0.01 -7.99 3.47
N ILE A 33 0.60 -6.84 3.72
CA ILE A 33 0.98 -6.37 5.05
C ILE A 33 0.13 -5.14 5.34
N VAL A 34 -0.61 -5.19 6.43
CA VAL A 34 -1.46 -4.10 6.92
C VAL A 34 -0.98 -3.68 8.29
N GLY A 35 -0.73 -2.40 8.47
CA GLY A 35 -0.41 -1.80 9.75
C GLY A 35 -1.67 -1.26 10.41
N ILE A 36 -1.89 -1.58 11.66
CA ILE A 36 -2.98 -1.01 12.48
C ILE A 36 -2.34 -0.13 13.55
N SER A 37 -2.81 1.10 13.67
CA SER A 37 -2.38 2.03 14.71
C SER A 37 -3.57 2.89 15.13
N GLY A 38 -3.90 2.84 16.43
CA GLY A 38 -5.08 3.50 16.96
C GLY A 38 -6.37 3.05 16.25
N LYS A 39 -7.07 3.98 15.60
CA LYS A 39 -8.32 3.72 14.87
C LYS A 39 -8.15 3.66 13.35
N ALA A 40 -6.92 3.57 12.87
CA ALA A 40 -6.62 3.52 11.44
C ALA A 40 -5.88 2.24 11.07
N ALA A 41 -6.27 1.63 9.98
CA ALA A 41 -5.54 0.54 9.33
C ALA A 41 -5.01 1.01 7.98
N ASN A 42 -3.76 0.67 7.67
CA ASN A 42 -3.06 1.13 6.49
C ASN A 42 -2.52 -0.07 5.70
N PHE A 43 -2.90 -0.19 4.45
CA PHE A 43 -2.29 -1.13 3.52
C PHE A 43 -0.87 -0.65 3.18
N LEU A 44 0.12 -1.37 3.66
CA LEU A 44 1.52 -1.00 3.49
C LEU A 44 2.13 -1.63 2.23
N TYR A 45 1.94 -2.94 2.07
CA TYR A 45 2.51 -3.70 0.97
C TYR A 45 1.54 -4.79 0.52
N GLY A 46 1.57 -5.11 -0.77
CA GLY A 46 0.84 -6.25 -1.30
C GLY A 46 1.42 -6.73 -2.62
N ALA A 47 1.20 -8.00 -2.87
CA ALA A 47 1.55 -8.66 -4.10
C ALA A 47 0.43 -9.62 -4.52
N SER A 48 0.33 -9.88 -5.82
CA SER A 48 -0.58 -10.87 -6.36
C SER A 48 0.07 -11.68 -7.47
N ALA A 49 -0.28 -12.96 -7.53
CA ALA A 49 0.13 -13.83 -8.61
C ALA A 49 -0.64 -13.51 -9.90
N ASN A 50 -0.01 -13.75 -11.06
CA ASN A 50 -0.67 -13.60 -12.36
C ASN A 50 -1.51 -14.83 -12.76
N THR A 51 -1.55 -15.85 -11.92
CA THR A 51 -2.34 -17.06 -12.13
C THR A 51 -3.71 -16.94 -11.50
N LYS A 52 -4.71 -17.65 -12.04
CA LYS A 52 -6.08 -17.75 -11.49
C LYS A 52 -6.72 -16.38 -11.18
N ARG A 53 -6.47 -15.40 -12.03
CA ARG A 53 -6.93 -14.00 -11.83
C ARG A 53 -8.45 -13.87 -11.70
N SER A 54 -9.21 -14.79 -12.30
CA SER A 54 -10.67 -14.85 -12.19
C SER A 54 -11.17 -15.06 -10.76
N LEU A 55 -10.35 -15.59 -9.85
CA LEU A 55 -10.69 -15.75 -8.44
C LEU A 55 -10.61 -14.44 -7.65
N MET A 56 -10.11 -13.35 -8.25
CA MET A 56 -10.04 -12.02 -7.66
C MET A 56 -9.42 -11.99 -6.25
N ALA A 57 -8.39 -12.80 -6.02
CA ALA A 57 -7.74 -12.95 -4.71
C ALA A 57 -7.33 -11.64 -4.03
N PRO A 58 -6.84 -10.58 -4.75
CA PRO A 58 -6.59 -9.28 -4.14
C PRO A 58 -7.84 -8.62 -3.55
N SER A 59 -9.00 -8.81 -4.17
CA SER A 59 -10.26 -8.25 -3.66
C SER A 59 -10.67 -8.92 -2.35
N LEU A 60 -10.61 -10.25 -2.30
CA LEU A 60 -10.86 -11.02 -1.08
C LEU A 60 -9.90 -10.62 0.04
N MET A 61 -8.62 -10.45 -0.28
CA MET A 61 -7.58 -10.07 0.67
C MET A 61 -7.87 -8.69 1.29
N HIS A 62 -8.18 -7.68 0.47
CA HIS A 62 -8.54 -6.35 0.99
C HIS A 62 -9.84 -6.40 1.81
N TRP A 63 -10.83 -7.18 1.38
CA TRP A 63 -12.05 -7.34 2.15
C TRP A 63 -11.78 -7.95 3.53
N ALA A 64 -10.99 -9.03 3.61
CA ALA A 64 -10.58 -9.63 4.85
C ALA A 64 -9.81 -8.66 5.75
N ALA A 65 -8.91 -7.84 5.16
CA ALA A 65 -8.18 -6.80 5.87
C ALA A 65 -9.12 -5.75 6.48
N MET A 66 -10.12 -5.29 5.73
CA MET A 66 -11.14 -4.34 6.21
C MET A 66 -11.96 -4.91 7.36
N CYS A 67 -12.40 -6.17 7.23
CA CYS A 67 -13.13 -6.86 8.29
C CYS A 67 -12.28 -6.98 9.57
N HIS A 68 -11.03 -7.42 9.42
CA HIS A 68 -10.11 -7.53 10.56
C HIS A 68 -9.88 -6.16 11.23
N ALA A 69 -9.63 -5.12 10.44
CA ALA A 69 -9.45 -3.76 10.95
C ALA A 69 -10.69 -3.28 11.72
N ARG A 70 -11.89 -3.49 11.17
CA ARG A 70 -13.16 -3.17 11.85
C ARG A 70 -13.29 -3.90 13.19
N ASP A 71 -12.98 -5.19 13.21
CA ASP A 71 -13.09 -6.02 14.42
C ASP A 71 -12.06 -5.62 15.50
N ARG A 72 -10.98 -4.90 15.07
CA ARG A 72 -10.00 -4.23 15.95
C ARG A 72 -10.42 -2.81 16.37
N GLY A 73 -11.62 -2.37 15.97
CA GLY A 73 -12.15 -1.05 16.30
C GLY A 73 -11.62 0.08 15.42
N CYS A 74 -11.00 -0.23 14.28
CA CYS A 74 -10.63 0.80 13.31
C CYS A 74 -11.86 1.41 12.65
N THR A 75 -11.80 2.71 12.42
CA THR A 75 -12.85 3.47 11.72
C THR A 75 -12.44 3.82 10.29
N SER A 76 -11.19 3.59 9.92
CA SER A 76 -10.68 3.84 8.57
C SER A 76 -9.72 2.74 8.12
N TYR A 77 -9.75 2.47 6.79
CA TYR A 77 -8.81 1.60 6.10
C TYR A 77 -8.25 2.34 4.89
N GLU A 78 -6.97 2.62 4.90
CA GLU A 78 -6.28 3.32 3.81
C GLU A 78 -5.68 2.32 2.82
N MET A 79 -6.08 2.43 1.56
CA MET A 79 -5.60 1.56 0.48
C MET A 79 -4.33 2.07 -0.22
N GLY A 80 -3.72 3.15 0.30
CA GLY A 80 -2.56 3.81 -0.31
C GLY A 80 -2.91 4.62 -1.56
N ALA A 81 -1.89 5.14 -2.23
CA ALA A 81 -2.04 6.05 -3.35
C ALA A 81 -2.84 5.45 -4.53
N VAL A 82 -3.56 6.29 -5.23
CA VAL A 82 -4.23 5.99 -6.50
C VAL A 82 -3.56 6.80 -7.62
N SER A 83 -3.84 6.42 -8.88
CA SER A 83 -3.40 7.21 -10.04
C SER A 83 -3.94 8.63 -9.95
N PRO A 84 -3.14 9.65 -10.30
CA PRO A 84 -3.59 11.04 -10.34
C PRO A 84 -4.59 11.31 -11.47
N SER A 85 -4.76 10.37 -12.39
CA SER A 85 -5.61 10.51 -13.58
C SER A 85 -6.70 9.45 -13.65
N VAL A 86 -7.90 9.88 -13.97
CA VAL A 86 -9.05 9.03 -14.32
C VAL A 86 -9.03 8.60 -15.80
N ASN A 87 -8.01 9.00 -16.57
CA ASN A 87 -7.90 8.65 -17.98
C ASN A 87 -7.65 7.14 -18.15
N PRO A 88 -8.51 6.43 -18.93
CA PRO A 88 -8.34 5.01 -19.19
C PRO A 88 -7.00 4.62 -19.83
N SER A 89 -6.35 5.53 -20.53
CA SER A 89 -5.04 5.32 -21.16
C SER A 89 -3.87 5.42 -20.18
N HIS A 90 -4.11 5.87 -18.94
CA HIS A 90 -3.04 6.00 -17.96
C HIS A 90 -2.59 4.62 -17.47
N ARG A 91 -1.27 4.38 -17.39
CA ARG A 91 -0.66 3.09 -17.00
C ARG A 91 -1.21 2.51 -15.68
N PHE A 92 -1.59 3.35 -14.75
CA PHE A 92 -2.14 2.94 -13.45
C PHE A 92 -3.67 3.05 -13.34
N TYR A 93 -4.38 3.20 -14.46
CA TYR A 93 -5.84 3.28 -14.45
C TYR A 93 -6.51 2.02 -13.88
N GLY A 94 -5.94 0.84 -14.15
CA GLY A 94 -6.43 -0.42 -13.58
C GLY A 94 -6.38 -0.43 -12.04
N LEU A 95 -5.30 0.13 -11.47
CA LEU A 95 -5.15 0.26 -10.02
C LEU A 95 -6.14 1.29 -9.44
N TYR A 96 -6.35 2.41 -10.15
CA TYR A 96 -7.37 3.40 -9.79
C TYR A 96 -8.76 2.74 -9.71
N ARG A 97 -9.19 2.05 -10.76
CA ARG A 97 -10.48 1.35 -10.80
C ARG A 97 -10.61 0.29 -9.69
N PHE A 98 -9.54 -0.46 -9.47
CA PHE A 98 -9.53 -1.48 -8.43
C PHE A 98 -9.80 -0.89 -7.05
N LYS A 99 -9.06 0.16 -6.67
CA LYS A 99 -9.18 0.78 -5.35
C LYS A 99 -10.50 1.52 -5.17
N THR A 100 -10.93 2.29 -6.16
CA THR A 100 -12.21 3.03 -6.10
C THR A 100 -13.43 2.12 -6.14
N GLY A 101 -13.30 0.91 -6.68
CA GLY A 101 -14.34 -0.12 -6.69
C GLY A 101 -14.80 -0.60 -5.30
N PHE A 102 -14.02 -0.32 -4.26
CA PHE A 102 -14.43 -0.58 -2.87
C PHE A 102 -15.34 0.51 -2.28
N GLY A 103 -15.67 1.55 -3.04
CA GLY A 103 -16.59 2.62 -2.60
C GLY A 103 -15.97 3.65 -1.65
N GLY A 104 -14.64 3.62 -1.49
CA GLY A 104 -13.91 4.61 -0.68
C GLY A 104 -13.85 5.99 -1.33
N ARG A 105 -13.51 7.00 -0.54
CA ARG A 105 -13.26 8.37 -1.03
C ARG A 105 -11.78 8.59 -1.31
N ILE A 106 -11.48 9.41 -2.30
CA ILE A 106 -10.14 9.88 -2.58
C ILE A 106 -9.86 11.11 -1.73
N GLU A 107 -8.77 11.07 -0.97
CA GLU A 107 -8.30 12.21 -0.19
C GLU A 107 -7.07 12.82 -0.86
N TYR A 108 -7.13 14.11 -1.12
CA TYR A 108 -6.01 14.87 -1.64
C TYR A 108 -5.16 15.37 -0.48
N ARG A 109 -3.90 14.96 -0.45
CA ARG A 109 -2.93 15.38 0.55
C ARG A 109 -2.03 16.47 -0.03
N CYS A 110 -1.39 17.25 0.82
CA CYS A 110 -0.47 18.32 0.42
C CYS A 110 0.85 17.82 -0.20
N GLY A 111 1.00 16.50 -0.37
CA GLY A 111 2.21 15.89 -0.90
C GLY A 111 3.27 15.61 0.18
N SER A 112 4.43 15.15 -0.28
CA SER A 112 5.60 14.96 0.56
C SER A 112 6.53 16.18 0.41
N TRP A 113 7.08 16.62 1.52
CA TRP A 113 7.98 17.77 1.56
C TRP A 113 9.27 17.34 2.23
N ASP A 114 10.38 17.70 1.61
CA ASP A 114 11.71 17.44 2.16
C ASP A 114 12.25 18.70 2.85
N TYR A 115 12.86 18.52 4.00
CA TYR A 115 13.66 19.56 4.66
C TYR A 115 15.12 19.10 4.69
N PRO A 116 15.96 19.57 3.76
CA PRO A 116 17.33 19.11 3.67
C PRO A 116 18.19 19.66 4.80
N LEU A 117 18.71 18.76 5.63
CA LEU A 117 19.67 19.11 6.69
C LEU A 117 21.06 19.41 6.11
N ASN A 118 21.42 18.82 4.98
CA ASN A 118 22.63 19.07 4.22
C ASN A 118 22.26 19.28 2.75
N GLN A 119 22.43 20.49 2.25
CA GLN A 119 22.03 20.88 0.90
C GLN A 119 22.82 20.16 -0.19
N ASP A 120 24.09 19.88 0.01
CA ASP A 120 24.93 19.25 -1.00
C ASP A 120 24.59 17.77 -1.13
N ALA A 121 24.47 17.07 -0.01
CA ALA A 121 24.01 15.69 0.01
C ALA A 121 22.59 15.54 -0.57
N TYR A 122 21.70 16.49 -0.32
CA TYR A 122 20.35 16.49 -0.89
C TYR A 122 20.34 16.67 -2.41
N ARG A 123 21.20 17.55 -2.94
CA ARG A 123 21.35 17.71 -4.40
C ARG A 123 21.86 16.43 -5.07
N GLU A 124 22.83 15.76 -4.46
CA GLU A 124 23.34 14.47 -4.95
C GLU A 124 22.24 13.41 -4.99
N PHE A 125 21.49 13.28 -3.91
CA PHE A 125 20.34 12.36 -3.82
C PHE A 125 19.29 12.67 -4.88
N SER A 126 18.85 13.93 -5.00
CA SER A 126 17.81 14.35 -5.95
C SER A 126 18.23 14.13 -7.41
N ASN A 127 19.50 14.36 -7.74
CA ASN A 127 20.05 14.07 -9.06
C ASN A 127 20.02 12.55 -9.35
N GLY A 128 20.40 11.73 -8.37
CA GLY A 128 20.33 10.27 -8.48
C GLY A 128 18.89 9.76 -8.70
N GLU A 129 17.91 10.29 -7.96
CA GLU A 129 16.50 9.95 -8.15
C GLU A 129 15.97 10.32 -9.54
N SER A 130 16.34 11.50 -10.04
CA SER A 130 15.92 11.98 -11.35
C SER A 130 16.44 11.08 -12.48
N LEU A 131 17.70 10.63 -12.38
CA LEU A 131 18.29 9.69 -13.32
C LEU A 131 17.64 8.29 -13.24
N HIS A 132 17.17 7.89 -12.07
CA HIS A 132 16.48 6.60 -11.90
C HIS A 132 15.07 6.63 -12.48
N LYS A 133 14.34 7.74 -12.29
CA LYS A 133 12.99 7.93 -12.85
C LYS A 133 13.01 7.95 -14.38
N SER A 134 13.95 8.64 -15.00
CA SER A 134 14.07 8.68 -16.46
C SER A 134 14.37 7.33 -17.12
N ARG A 135 14.98 6.38 -16.39
CA ARG A 135 15.22 5.01 -16.88
C ARG A 135 14.00 4.10 -16.81
N HIS A 136 13.01 4.44 -15.99
CA HIS A 136 11.78 3.65 -15.85
C HIS A 136 10.62 4.15 -16.70
N ASP A 137 10.74 5.37 -17.26
CA ASP A 137 9.73 5.98 -18.12
C ASP A 137 10.06 5.82 -19.63
N ALA A 138 11.20 5.21 -19.98
CA ALA A 138 11.61 4.83 -21.32
C ALA A 138 11.35 3.35 -21.58
#